data_ccfd8b8832f6fabfd89ee447eafa809c
#
_entry.id   ccfd8b8832f6fabfd89ee447eafa809c
#
_cell.length_a   1.000
_cell.length_b   1.000
_cell.length_c   1.000
_cell.angle_alpha   90.00
_cell.angle_beta   90.00
_cell.angle_gamma   90.00
#
_symmetry.space_group_name_H-M   'P 1'
#
loop_
_entity.id
_entity.type
_entity.pdbx_description
1 polymer ?
#
loop_
_entity_poly.entity_id
_entity_poly.type
_entity_poly.pdbx_seq_one_letter_code
_entity_poly.pdbx_strand_id
1 'polypeptide(L)'
;MDKVSILVAVYNAEKYLQTCLDSLLAQTHHDIEVICIDDCSTDSSLSILRTYAKRDARIRVFSLDENKGQAHARNVGLAQSTGDYVCMLDADDWFSDDAIQQAVSVFNNNEATDAVLFDVMMEYDGRQEAYSMPDFKALTGPEAFRMSLSWTIHGLYMVRASIHRKWPYDETCRLYSDDNTTRIHYLASREVRRCRGIYHYRQHPASATHAVSVKRFDYLKAAESMKRQLELMGVSENIMAEYEQQRWLILIDTYMFYHCHANELDCNERSYGLGELERAWRTTDTARLPDALKRKFGYRHAPTWGLFRVQEWLYFSLRAIIGRNRE
;
A
#
# COMPACT_ATOMS: atom_id res chain seq x y z
N MET A 1 -21.88 17.19 -8.41
CA MET A 1 -22.22 16.36 -7.22
C MET A 1 -20.93 15.71 -6.80
N ASP A 2 -20.66 15.65 -5.50
CA ASP A 2 -19.35 15.24 -5.00
C ASP A 2 -19.52 13.97 -4.15
N LYS A 3 -20.20 12.96 -4.73
CA LYS A 3 -20.45 11.69 -4.04
C LYS A 3 -19.15 10.94 -3.83
N VAL A 4 -18.93 10.46 -2.60
CA VAL A 4 -17.73 9.70 -2.23
C VAL A 4 -18.10 8.26 -1.92
N SER A 5 -17.42 7.31 -2.57
CA SER A 5 -17.48 5.89 -2.24
C SER A 5 -16.31 5.54 -1.31
N ILE A 6 -16.63 5.01 -0.13
CA ILE A 6 -15.63 4.58 0.86
C ILE A 6 -15.61 3.05 0.88
N LEU A 7 -14.47 2.46 0.51
CA LEU A 7 -14.29 1.02 0.45
C LEU A 7 -13.73 0.52 1.78
N VAL A 8 -14.41 -0.44 2.41
CA VAL A 8 -13.98 -1.07 3.66
C VAL A 8 -13.88 -2.57 3.45
N ALA A 9 -12.65 -3.09 3.31
CA ALA A 9 -12.41 -4.52 3.29
C ALA A 9 -12.32 -5.04 4.74
N VAL A 10 -13.09 -6.08 5.05
CA VAL A 10 -13.24 -6.58 6.42
C VAL A 10 -12.89 -8.06 6.48
N TYR A 11 -11.95 -8.41 7.36
CA TYR A 11 -11.65 -9.79 7.70
C TYR A 11 -11.25 -9.91 9.16
N ASN A 12 -12.08 -10.58 9.97
CA ASN A 12 -11.85 -10.81 11.41
C ASN A 12 -11.50 -9.52 12.18
N ALA A 13 -12.32 -8.50 12.03
CA ALA A 13 -12.11 -7.15 12.57
C ALA A 13 -13.11 -6.79 13.70
N GLU A 14 -13.81 -7.76 14.30
CA GLU A 14 -14.91 -7.51 15.27
C GLU A 14 -14.53 -6.53 16.39
N LYS A 15 -13.26 -6.51 16.80
CA LYS A 15 -12.75 -5.68 17.89
C LYS A 15 -12.75 -4.18 17.56
N TYR A 16 -12.54 -3.83 16.28
CA TYR A 16 -12.27 -2.45 15.84
C TYR A 16 -13.35 -1.88 14.94
N LEU A 17 -14.10 -2.75 14.26
CA LEU A 17 -15.03 -2.42 13.20
C LEU A 17 -16.11 -1.41 13.61
N GLN A 18 -16.56 -1.40 14.86
CA GLN A 18 -17.54 -0.43 15.33
C GLN A 18 -16.98 0.99 15.26
N THR A 19 -15.75 1.22 15.75
CA THR A 19 -15.09 2.54 15.69
C THR A 19 -14.95 3.01 14.24
N CYS A 20 -14.54 2.12 13.34
CA CYS A 20 -14.45 2.40 11.90
C CYS A 20 -15.79 2.87 11.35
N LEU A 21 -16.86 2.09 11.54
CA LEU A 21 -18.19 2.41 11.01
C LEU A 21 -18.81 3.67 11.64
N ASP A 22 -18.65 3.88 12.95
CA ASP A 22 -19.16 5.07 13.65
C ASP A 22 -18.50 6.33 13.07
N SER A 23 -17.19 6.32 12.79
CA SER A 23 -16.48 7.44 12.17
C SER A 23 -17.00 7.79 10.78
N LEU A 24 -17.41 6.77 10.01
CA LEU A 24 -18.01 6.97 8.69
C LEU A 24 -19.41 7.56 8.76
N LEU A 25 -20.20 7.17 9.75
CA LEU A 25 -21.54 7.70 9.97
C LEU A 25 -21.53 9.13 10.52
N ALA A 26 -20.47 9.51 11.24
CA ALA A 26 -20.26 10.84 11.81
C ALA A 26 -19.77 11.87 10.77
N GLN A 27 -19.41 11.46 9.55
CA GLN A 27 -18.87 12.39 8.55
C GLN A 27 -19.80 13.56 8.26
N THR A 28 -19.23 14.77 8.28
CA THR A 28 -19.96 16.03 7.99
C THR A 28 -20.33 16.16 6.50
N HIS A 29 -19.58 15.51 5.61
CA HIS A 29 -19.97 15.34 4.23
C HIS A 29 -20.96 14.17 4.12
N HIS A 30 -22.24 14.46 3.84
CA HIS A 30 -23.31 13.44 3.89
C HIS A 30 -23.52 12.64 2.61
N ASP A 31 -23.05 13.14 1.44
CA ASP A 31 -23.18 12.43 0.17
C ASP A 31 -22.08 11.35 0.01
N ILE A 32 -22.16 10.36 0.88
CA ILE A 32 -21.26 9.21 0.93
C ILE A 32 -22.03 7.90 0.72
N GLU A 33 -21.35 6.90 0.18
CA GLU A 33 -21.72 5.50 0.28
C GLU A 33 -20.54 4.72 0.89
N VAL A 34 -20.86 3.86 1.83
CA VAL A 34 -19.88 2.98 2.51
C VAL A 34 -20.08 1.57 2.00
N ILE A 35 -19.10 1.04 1.29
CA ILE A 35 -19.16 -0.27 0.67
C ILE A 35 -18.25 -1.21 1.45
N CYS A 36 -18.87 -2.03 2.30
CA CYS A 36 -18.18 -2.99 3.16
C CYS A 36 -18.16 -4.36 2.47
N ILE A 37 -16.97 -4.92 2.32
CA ILE A 37 -16.77 -6.26 1.77
C ILE A 37 -16.22 -7.16 2.86
N ASP A 38 -17.05 -8.10 3.33
CA ASP A 38 -16.61 -9.14 4.26
C ASP A 38 -15.88 -10.25 3.48
N ASP A 39 -14.58 -10.36 3.70
CA ASP A 39 -13.70 -11.33 3.03
C ASP A 39 -13.71 -12.70 3.74
N CYS A 40 -14.93 -13.22 3.94
CA CYS A 40 -15.18 -14.51 4.61
C CYS A 40 -14.71 -14.53 6.08
N SER A 41 -15.12 -13.53 6.88
CA SER A 41 -14.81 -13.49 8.32
C SER A 41 -15.41 -14.67 9.09
N THR A 42 -14.69 -15.15 10.10
CA THR A 42 -15.08 -16.25 10.98
C THR A 42 -15.49 -15.78 12.39
N ASP A 43 -15.33 -14.49 12.67
CA ASP A 43 -15.74 -13.81 13.92
C ASP A 43 -17.10 -13.10 13.74
N SER A 44 -17.42 -12.15 14.64
CA SER A 44 -18.67 -11.40 14.62
C SER A 44 -18.71 -10.25 13.58
N SER A 45 -17.67 -10.06 12.77
CA SER A 45 -17.55 -8.92 11.84
C SER A 45 -18.76 -8.79 10.91
N LEU A 46 -19.14 -9.88 10.21
CA LEU A 46 -20.29 -9.87 9.31
C LEU A 46 -21.60 -9.52 10.01
N SER A 47 -21.78 -9.98 11.26
CA SER A 47 -22.96 -9.65 12.09
C SER A 47 -23.02 -8.17 12.44
N ILE A 48 -21.87 -7.58 12.77
CA ILE A 48 -21.73 -6.14 13.04
C ILE A 48 -22.09 -5.35 11.76
N LEU A 49 -21.49 -5.67 10.61
CA LEU A 49 -21.78 -5.02 9.34
C LEU A 49 -23.28 -5.04 8.99
N ARG A 50 -23.92 -6.19 9.11
CA ARG A 50 -25.37 -6.33 8.87
C ARG A 50 -26.21 -5.49 9.82
N THR A 51 -25.77 -5.32 11.06
CA THR A 51 -26.45 -4.48 12.04
C THR A 51 -26.38 -3.01 11.65
N TYR A 52 -25.21 -2.53 11.22
CA TYR A 52 -25.02 -1.15 10.76
C TYR A 52 -25.78 -0.87 9.45
N ALA A 53 -25.76 -1.77 8.49
CA ALA A 53 -26.52 -1.62 7.24
C ALA A 53 -28.04 -1.54 7.44
N LYS A 54 -28.60 -2.11 8.53
CA LYS A 54 -30.01 -1.93 8.91
C LYS A 54 -30.30 -0.55 9.52
N ARG A 55 -29.29 0.12 10.09
CA ARG A 55 -29.43 1.41 10.75
C ARG A 55 -29.24 2.59 9.81
N ASP A 56 -28.38 2.42 8.78
CA ASP A 56 -28.06 3.51 7.85
C ASP A 56 -27.94 2.97 6.41
N ALA A 57 -28.77 3.53 5.54
CA ALA A 57 -28.84 3.12 4.12
C ALA A 57 -27.59 3.46 3.31
N ARG A 58 -26.69 4.30 3.82
CA ARG A 58 -25.40 4.60 3.18
C ARG A 58 -24.45 3.40 3.24
N ILE A 59 -24.66 2.45 4.19
CA ILE A 59 -23.82 1.25 4.35
C ILE A 59 -24.41 0.11 3.52
N ARG A 60 -23.60 -0.39 2.59
CA ARG A 60 -23.88 -1.55 1.74
C ARG A 60 -22.90 -2.66 2.07
N VAL A 61 -23.39 -3.88 2.30
CA VAL A 61 -22.58 -5.02 2.74
C VAL A 61 -22.62 -6.13 1.70
N PHE A 62 -21.46 -6.62 1.32
CA PHE A 62 -21.26 -7.77 0.46
C PHE A 62 -20.38 -8.78 1.19
N SER A 63 -20.68 -10.07 1.09
CA SER A 63 -19.90 -11.13 1.72
C SER A 63 -19.34 -12.05 0.65
N LEU A 64 -18.06 -12.38 0.76
CA LEU A 64 -17.40 -13.35 -0.13
C LEU A 64 -17.52 -14.76 0.46
N ASP A 65 -17.53 -15.76 -0.42
CA ASP A 65 -17.62 -17.17 -0.02
C ASP A 65 -16.28 -17.75 0.46
N GLU A 66 -15.17 -17.08 0.13
CA GLU A 66 -13.81 -17.47 0.52
C GLU A 66 -12.92 -16.24 0.73
N ASN A 67 -11.91 -16.36 1.60
CA ASN A 67 -10.93 -15.30 1.83
C ASN A 67 -9.96 -15.17 0.64
N LYS A 68 -10.08 -14.07 -0.11
CA LYS A 68 -9.25 -13.75 -1.28
C LYS A 68 -8.24 -12.63 -1.03
N GLY A 69 -8.32 -12.00 0.13
CA GLY A 69 -7.43 -10.91 0.53
C GLY A 69 -7.96 -9.52 0.20
N GLN A 70 -7.35 -8.54 0.83
CA GLN A 70 -7.81 -7.15 0.88
C GLN A 70 -7.94 -6.49 -0.51
N ALA A 71 -6.97 -6.74 -1.42
CA ALA A 71 -7.01 -6.16 -2.77
C ALA A 71 -8.23 -6.65 -3.55
N HIS A 72 -8.53 -7.94 -3.50
CA HIS A 72 -9.72 -8.51 -4.14
C HIS A 72 -11.02 -7.96 -3.53
N ALA A 73 -11.13 -7.95 -2.20
CA ALA A 73 -12.29 -7.39 -1.52
C ALA A 73 -12.51 -5.91 -1.90
N ARG A 74 -11.45 -5.09 -1.94
CA ARG A 74 -11.54 -3.70 -2.39
C ARG A 74 -11.97 -3.57 -3.85
N ASN A 75 -11.51 -4.46 -4.76
CA ASN A 75 -11.95 -4.47 -6.17
C ASN A 75 -13.41 -4.84 -6.33
N VAL A 76 -13.91 -5.81 -5.55
CA VAL A 76 -15.35 -6.11 -5.50
C VAL A 76 -16.13 -4.88 -5.06
N GLY A 77 -15.67 -4.17 -4.03
CA GLY A 77 -16.25 -2.91 -3.57
C GLY A 77 -16.19 -1.80 -4.63
N LEU A 78 -15.06 -1.66 -5.31
CA LEU A 78 -14.88 -0.69 -6.39
C LEU A 78 -15.87 -0.91 -7.53
N ALA A 79 -16.13 -2.16 -7.90
CA ALA A 79 -17.13 -2.51 -8.92
C ALA A 79 -18.57 -2.12 -8.53
N GLN A 80 -18.85 -1.99 -7.23
CA GLN A 80 -20.13 -1.55 -6.68
C GLN A 80 -20.20 -0.04 -6.45
N SER A 81 -19.09 0.67 -6.59
CA SER A 81 -19.00 2.10 -6.31
C SER A 81 -19.66 2.96 -7.37
N THR A 82 -20.35 4.02 -6.94
CA THR A 82 -21.05 4.97 -7.83
C THR A 82 -20.59 6.42 -7.65
N GLY A 83 -19.72 6.67 -6.68
CA GLY A 83 -19.19 8.01 -6.37
C GLY A 83 -18.29 8.58 -7.46
N ASP A 84 -18.15 9.91 -7.42
CA ASP A 84 -17.21 10.67 -8.24
C ASP A 84 -15.78 10.51 -7.74
N TYR A 85 -15.66 10.27 -6.45
CA TYR A 85 -14.40 10.01 -5.73
C TYR A 85 -14.47 8.68 -4.99
N VAL A 86 -13.31 8.05 -4.82
CA VAL A 86 -13.15 6.81 -4.07
C VAL A 86 -12.01 6.96 -3.06
N CYS A 87 -12.21 6.51 -1.85
CA CYS A 87 -11.16 6.28 -0.87
C CYS A 87 -11.34 4.92 -0.19
N MET A 88 -10.34 4.49 0.54
CA MET A 88 -10.42 3.31 1.40
C MET A 88 -10.32 3.71 2.86
N LEU A 89 -10.89 2.89 3.73
CA LEU A 89 -10.66 2.90 5.17
C LEU A 89 -10.45 1.46 5.63
N ASP A 90 -9.38 1.21 6.36
CA ASP A 90 -9.14 -0.10 6.94
C ASP A 90 -10.08 -0.35 8.12
N ALA A 91 -10.49 -1.60 8.32
CA ALA A 91 -11.54 -1.95 9.28
C ALA A 91 -11.13 -1.76 10.76
N ASP A 92 -9.84 -1.53 11.01
CA ASP A 92 -9.24 -1.25 12.31
C ASP A 92 -8.90 0.23 12.54
N ASP A 93 -9.11 1.09 11.51
CA ASP A 93 -8.81 2.50 11.51
C ASP A 93 -10.09 3.36 11.53
N TRP A 94 -9.93 4.69 11.60
CA TRP A 94 -11.07 5.63 11.56
C TRP A 94 -10.69 6.99 11.00
N PHE A 95 -11.68 7.75 10.56
CA PHE A 95 -11.54 9.14 10.11
C PHE A 95 -11.92 10.16 11.20
N SER A 96 -11.34 11.37 11.16
CA SER A 96 -11.94 12.53 11.84
C SER A 96 -13.30 12.87 11.21
N ASP A 97 -14.21 13.49 11.97
CA ASP A 97 -15.61 13.72 11.54
C ASP A 97 -15.72 14.57 10.26
N ASP A 98 -14.72 15.38 9.94
CA ASP A 98 -14.69 16.25 8.77
C ASP A 98 -13.74 15.79 7.66
N ALA A 99 -13.11 14.62 7.79
CA ALA A 99 -12.05 14.17 6.88
C ALA A 99 -12.50 14.17 5.42
N ILE A 100 -13.66 13.60 5.12
CA ILE A 100 -14.21 13.54 3.77
C ILE A 100 -14.55 14.94 3.24
N GLN A 101 -15.14 15.80 4.07
CA GLN A 101 -15.45 17.19 3.70
C GLN A 101 -14.18 17.98 3.36
N GLN A 102 -13.10 17.80 4.12
CA GLN A 102 -11.81 18.45 3.86
C GLN A 102 -11.23 18.01 2.50
N ALA A 103 -11.27 16.71 2.20
CA ALA A 103 -10.78 16.19 0.93
C ALA A 103 -11.61 16.68 -0.26
N VAL A 104 -12.95 16.62 -0.19
CA VAL A 104 -13.87 17.12 -1.22
C VAL A 104 -13.65 18.61 -1.48
N SER A 105 -13.44 19.41 -0.41
CA SER A 105 -13.17 20.84 -0.54
C SER A 105 -11.90 21.13 -1.34
N VAL A 106 -10.87 20.28 -1.25
CA VAL A 106 -9.64 20.45 -2.05
C VAL A 106 -9.92 20.19 -3.54
N PHE A 107 -10.71 19.16 -3.88
CA PHE A 107 -11.11 18.90 -5.27
C PHE A 107 -11.92 20.05 -5.85
N ASN A 108 -12.89 20.59 -5.09
CA ASN A 108 -13.76 21.67 -5.55
C ASN A 108 -13.02 22.99 -5.77
N ASN A 109 -11.99 23.26 -4.98
CA ASN A 109 -11.18 24.45 -5.11
C ASN A 109 -10.05 24.35 -6.16
N ASN A 110 -9.79 23.15 -6.69
CA ASN A 110 -8.66 22.90 -7.60
C ASN A 110 -9.03 21.84 -8.66
N GLU A 111 -9.50 22.26 -9.79
CA GLU A 111 -10.01 21.38 -10.87
C GLU A 111 -8.96 20.36 -11.38
N ALA A 112 -7.67 20.73 -11.36
CA ALA A 112 -6.58 19.86 -11.78
C ALA A 112 -6.26 18.74 -10.77
N THR A 113 -6.82 18.80 -9.55
CA THR A 113 -6.58 17.79 -8.50
C THR A 113 -7.25 16.48 -8.85
N ASP A 114 -6.48 15.41 -8.84
CA ASP A 114 -6.97 14.06 -9.10
C ASP A 114 -6.83 13.12 -7.89
N ALA A 115 -5.93 13.42 -6.94
CA ALA A 115 -5.81 12.72 -5.68
C ALA A 115 -5.54 13.69 -4.51
N VAL A 116 -6.09 13.40 -3.34
CA VAL A 116 -5.95 14.19 -2.11
C VAL A 116 -5.55 13.28 -0.96
N LEU A 117 -4.37 13.49 -0.38
CA LEU A 117 -3.89 12.80 0.80
C LEU A 117 -4.57 13.36 2.05
N PHE A 118 -4.94 12.47 2.96
CA PHE A 118 -5.34 12.83 4.32
C PHE A 118 -4.12 13.16 5.16
N ASP A 119 -4.27 13.92 6.23
CA ASP A 119 -3.27 13.92 7.31
C ASP A 119 -3.40 12.60 8.08
N VAL A 120 -2.28 12.04 8.56
CA VAL A 120 -2.28 10.74 9.24
C VAL A 120 -1.82 10.88 10.67
N MET A 121 -2.62 10.34 11.59
CA MET A 121 -2.29 10.21 13.00
C MET A 121 -2.06 8.75 13.34
N MET A 122 -0.84 8.40 13.71
CA MET A 122 -0.47 7.08 14.18
C MET A 122 -0.97 6.90 15.61
N GLU A 123 -1.82 5.90 15.83
CA GLU A 123 -2.51 5.68 17.11
C GLU A 123 -1.88 4.47 17.83
N TYR A 124 -1.09 4.72 18.84
CA TYR A 124 -0.52 3.71 19.73
C TYR A 124 -1.33 3.62 21.02
N ASP A 125 -1.11 2.58 21.81
CA ASP A 125 -1.70 2.48 23.14
C ASP A 125 -1.16 3.60 24.05
N GLY A 126 -2.03 4.57 24.35
CA GLY A 126 -1.71 5.76 25.18
C GLY A 126 -0.85 6.84 24.52
N ARG A 127 -0.56 6.78 23.22
CA ARG A 127 0.25 7.78 22.50
C ARG A 127 -0.25 7.98 21.06
N GLN A 128 -0.24 9.24 20.63
CA GLN A 128 -0.49 9.63 19.24
C GLN A 128 0.78 10.27 18.66
N GLU A 129 1.00 10.05 17.37
CA GLU A 129 2.13 10.62 16.64
C GLU A 129 1.71 10.94 15.20
N ALA A 130 1.90 12.19 14.78
CA ALA A 130 1.60 12.58 13.41
C ALA A 130 2.62 11.95 12.44
N TYR A 131 2.14 11.40 11.33
CA TYR A 131 3.01 10.96 10.25
C TYR A 131 3.77 12.16 9.68
N SER A 132 5.10 12.07 9.71
CA SER A 132 5.95 13.15 9.22
C SER A 132 5.99 13.16 7.69
N MET A 133 5.41 14.17 7.09
CA MET A 133 5.36 14.39 5.65
C MET A 133 5.80 15.82 5.33
N PRO A 134 6.61 16.05 4.29
CA PRO A 134 6.98 17.42 3.89
C PRO A 134 5.74 18.23 3.53
N ASP A 135 5.82 19.53 3.75
CA ASP A 135 4.77 20.43 3.31
C ASP A 135 4.86 20.68 1.80
N PHE A 136 3.71 20.59 1.12
CA PHE A 136 3.59 20.89 -0.31
C PHE A 136 2.19 21.41 -0.62
N LYS A 137 2.13 22.31 -1.58
CA LYS A 137 0.84 22.85 -2.06
C LYS A 137 0.18 21.91 -3.08
N ALA A 138 0.96 21.41 -4.02
CA ALA A 138 0.57 20.42 -5.02
C ALA A 138 1.83 19.73 -5.54
N LEU A 139 1.69 18.46 -5.92
CA LEU A 139 2.70 17.67 -6.62
C LEU A 139 2.13 17.26 -7.98
N THR A 140 2.97 17.24 -8.99
CA THR A 140 2.62 16.53 -10.24
C THR A 140 2.60 15.02 -10.00
N GLY A 141 1.92 14.27 -10.86
CA GLY A 141 1.88 12.80 -10.74
C GLY A 141 3.28 12.16 -10.65
N PRO A 142 4.24 12.50 -11.52
CA PRO A 142 5.61 12.02 -11.42
C PRO A 142 6.34 12.38 -10.12
N GLU A 143 6.10 13.58 -9.55
CA GLU A 143 6.69 13.96 -8.26
C GLU A 143 6.09 13.13 -7.12
N ALA A 144 4.77 12.99 -7.07
CA ALA A 144 4.07 12.18 -6.08
C ALA A 144 4.50 10.70 -6.18
N PHE A 145 4.63 10.15 -7.39
CA PHE A 145 5.16 8.82 -7.61
C PHE A 145 6.55 8.65 -6.98
N ARG A 146 7.51 9.56 -7.27
CA ARG A 146 8.86 9.50 -6.70
C ARG A 146 8.86 9.54 -5.19
N MET A 147 8.08 10.44 -4.60
CA MET A 147 7.98 10.56 -3.14
C MET A 147 7.34 9.33 -2.49
N SER A 148 6.44 8.64 -3.19
CA SER A 148 5.84 7.39 -2.70
C SER A 148 6.78 6.20 -2.74
N LEU A 149 7.82 6.21 -3.59
CA LEU A 149 8.80 5.11 -3.64
C LEU A 149 9.57 4.94 -2.32
N SER A 150 9.84 6.05 -1.63
CA SER A 150 10.53 6.09 -0.34
C SER A 150 9.59 6.32 0.85
N TRP A 151 8.27 6.29 0.62
CA TRP A 151 7.25 6.62 1.62
C TRP A 151 7.44 8.00 2.27
N THR A 152 8.03 8.95 1.53
CA THR A 152 8.06 10.36 1.92
C THR A 152 6.64 10.95 1.97
N ILE A 153 5.74 10.44 1.13
CA ILE A 153 4.29 10.59 1.23
C ILE A 153 3.63 9.22 1.33
N HIS A 154 2.59 9.11 2.12
CA HIS A 154 1.87 7.85 2.39
C HIS A 154 0.81 7.52 1.32
N GLY A 155 0.16 6.35 1.46
CA GLY A 155 -0.88 5.83 0.57
C GLY A 155 -2.32 5.93 1.08
N LEU A 156 -2.62 6.89 1.97
CA LEU A 156 -3.95 7.11 2.53
C LEU A 156 -4.56 8.37 1.90
N TYR A 157 -5.41 8.20 0.91
CA TYR A 157 -5.86 9.27 0.03
C TYR A 157 -7.26 9.00 -0.53
N MET A 158 -7.88 10.06 -1.05
CA MET A 158 -9.06 10.03 -1.91
C MET A 158 -8.63 10.32 -3.34
N VAL A 159 -9.19 9.62 -4.32
CA VAL A 159 -8.85 9.75 -5.74
C VAL A 159 -10.11 9.86 -6.61
N ARG A 160 -10.02 10.51 -7.77
CA ARG A 160 -11.11 10.48 -8.76
C ARG A 160 -11.44 9.06 -9.17
N ALA A 161 -12.70 8.70 -9.12
CA ALA A 161 -13.17 7.35 -9.43
C ALA A 161 -12.77 6.88 -10.84
N SER A 162 -12.64 7.81 -11.80
CA SER A 162 -12.17 7.49 -13.16
C SER A 162 -10.75 6.92 -13.20
N ILE A 163 -9.85 7.42 -12.33
CA ILE A 163 -8.49 6.89 -12.19
C ILE A 163 -8.54 5.52 -11.53
N HIS A 164 -9.28 5.39 -10.43
CA HIS A 164 -9.35 4.13 -9.68
C HIS A 164 -9.99 3.01 -10.51
N ARG A 165 -11.06 3.29 -11.27
CA ARG A 165 -11.67 2.29 -12.15
C ARG A 165 -10.77 1.88 -13.31
N LYS A 166 -9.93 2.79 -13.81
CA LYS A 166 -8.94 2.49 -14.84
C LYS A 166 -7.79 1.65 -14.32
N TRP A 167 -7.38 1.88 -13.08
CA TRP A 167 -6.28 1.24 -12.39
C TRP A 167 -6.78 0.65 -11.05
N PRO A 168 -7.46 -0.51 -11.08
CA PRO A 168 -7.96 -1.16 -9.86
C PRO A 168 -6.81 -1.67 -9.00
N TYR A 169 -7.14 -2.18 -7.80
CA TYR A 169 -6.13 -2.78 -6.92
C TYR A 169 -5.43 -3.95 -7.58
N ASP A 170 -4.11 -4.01 -7.38
CA ASP A 170 -3.27 -5.11 -7.86
C ASP A 170 -3.50 -6.36 -6.99
N GLU A 171 -4.05 -7.42 -7.58
CA GLU A 171 -4.35 -8.68 -6.90
C GLU A 171 -3.23 -9.73 -7.05
N THR A 172 -2.06 -9.38 -7.58
CA THR A 172 -0.97 -10.34 -7.86
C THR A 172 -0.39 -10.98 -6.60
N CYS A 173 -0.49 -10.32 -5.46
CA CYS A 173 -0.08 -10.86 -4.17
C CYS A 173 -0.96 -10.33 -3.03
N ARG A 174 -0.95 -11.06 -1.91
CA ARG A 174 -1.78 -10.71 -0.74
C ARG A 174 -1.24 -9.53 0.05
N LEU A 175 0.07 -9.31 0.02
CA LEU A 175 0.73 -8.21 0.70
C LEU A 175 1.46 -7.32 -0.32
N TYR A 176 1.66 -6.05 -0.01
CA TYR A 176 2.40 -5.06 -0.80
C TYR A 176 1.80 -4.67 -2.16
N SER A 177 0.68 -5.25 -2.58
CA SER A 177 0.05 -4.91 -3.86
C SER A 177 -0.75 -3.61 -3.81
N ASP A 178 -1.22 -3.20 -2.65
CA ASP A 178 -1.84 -1.89 -2.41
C ASP A 178 -0.84 -0.73 -2.62
N ASP A 179 0.43 -0.93 -2.27
CA ASP A 179 1.53 -0.02 -2.59
C ASP A 179 1.59 0.32 -4.09
N ASN A 180 1.44 -0.70 -4.94
CA ASN A 180 1.44 -0.53 -6.38
C ASN A 180 0.28 0.36 -6.84
N THR A 181 -0.91 0.09 -6.32
CA THR A 181 -2.12 0.86 -6.66
C THR A 181 -1.94 2.33 -6.30
N THR A 182 -1.43 2.62 -5.11
CA THR A 182 -1.11 3.98 -4.67
C THR A 182 -0.18 4.69 -5.65
N ARG A 183 0.94 4.04 -6.02
CA ARG A 183 1.95 4.60 -6.93
C ARG A 183 1.41 4.85 -8.32
N ILE A 184 0.59 3.93 -8.85
CA ILE A 184 -0.08 4.06 -10.14
C ILE A 184 -1.08 5.20 -10.12
N HIS A 185 -1.89 5.33 -9.07
CA HIS A 185 -2.86 6.42 -8.94
C HIS A 185 -2.17 7.78 -8.88
N TYR A 186 -1.09 7.90 -8.10
CA TYR A 186 -0.31 9.13 -8.06
C TYR A 186 0.27 9.47 -9.44
N LEU A 187 0.91 8.50 -10.09
CA LEU A 187 1.50 8.71 -11.41
C LEU A 187 0.46 9.08 -12.48
N ALA A 188 -0.75 8.53 -12.39
CA ALA A 188 -1.86 8.81 -13.29
C ALA A 188 -2.56 10.15 -13.01
N SER A 189 -2.28 10.79 -11.87
CA SER A 189 -2.87 12.06 -11.46
C SER A 189 -2.19 13.23 -12.15
N ARG A 190 -2.96 14.26 -12.53
CA ARG A 190 -2.44 15.56 -12.99
C ARG A 190 -1.79 16.30 -11.82
N GLU A 191 -2.53 16.39 -10.70
CA GLU A 191 -2.07 16.97 -9.45
C GLU A 191 -2.50 16.10 -8.25
N VAL A 192 -1.58 15.98 -7.30
CA VAL A 192 -1.78 15.38 -5.99
C VAL A 192 -1.65 16.46 -4.92
N ARG A 193 -2.63 16.59 -4.05
CA ARG A 193 -2.67 17.58 -2.96
C ARG A 193 -2.87 16.89 -1.62
N ARG A 194 -2.84 17.65 -0.53
CA ARG A 194 -3.21 17.17 0.82
C ARG A 194 -4.38 17.97 1.37
N CYS A 195 -5.13 17.38 2.28
CA CYS A 195 -6.13 18.06 3.10
C CYS A 195 -5.74 17.97 4.58
N ARG A 196 -6.52 18.64 5.43
CA ARG A 196 -6.36 18.60 6.91
C ARG A 196 -7.26 17.54 7.57
N GLY A 197 -8.06 16.82 6.80
CA GLY A 197 -8.84 15.69 7.30
C GLY A 197 -7.91 14.60 7.80
N ILE A 198 -8.19 14.03 8.95
CA ILE A 198 -7.27 13.08 9.61
C ILE A 198 -7.74 11.66 9.38
N TYR A 199 -6.82 10.82 8.91
CA TYR A 199 -6.90 9.38 8.94
C TYR A 199 -6.17 8.88 10.20
N HIS A 200 -6.89 8.28 11.14
CA HIS A 200 -6.33 7.70 12.36
C HIS A 200 -5.91 6.26 12.07
N TYR A 201 -4.61 6.02 12.06
CA TYR A 201 -4.01 4.73 11.75
C TYR A 201 -3.62 4.00 13.02
N ARG A 202 -4.35 2.94 13.36
CA ARG A 202 -4.13 2.16 14.59
C ARG A 202 -2.89 1.30 14.49
N GLN A 203 -2.04 1.38 15.52
CA GLN A 203 -0.86 0.54 15.67
C GLN A 203 -1.15 -0.55 16.70
N HIS A 204 -1.12 -1.81 16.28
CA HIS A 204 -1.30 -2.95 17.16
C HIS A 204 -0.39 -4.14 16.78
N PRO A 205 -0.03 -5.03 17.75
CA PRO A 205 0.93 -6.13 17.50
C PRO A 205 0.51 -7.14 16.44
N ALA A 206 -0.79 -7.22 16.13
CA ALA A 206 -1.34 -8.14 15.12
C ALA A 206 -1.31 -7.57 13.69
N SER A 207 -0.74 -6.38 13.48
CA SER A 207 -0.56 -5.81 12.13
C SER A 207 0.26 -6.75 11.25
N ALA A 208 -0.20 -6.98 10.02
CA ALA A 208 0.36 -7.95 9.08
C ALA A 208 1.84 -7.68 8.69
N THR A 209 2.31 -6.45 8.93
CA THR A 209 3.67 -6.01 8.57
C THR A 209 4.77 -6.44 9.53
N HIS A 210 4.43 -6.89 10.75
CA HIS A 210 5.42 -7.20 11.80
C HIS A 210 5.83 -8.67 11.92
N ALA A 211 5.17 -9.58 11.19
CA ALA A 211 5.46 -11.02 11.31
C ALA A 211 6.63 -11.45 10.42
N VAL A 212 7.62 -12.16 11.00
CA VAL A 212 8.60 -12.91 10.21
C VAL A 212 7.86 -14.02 9.46
N SER A 213 7.77 -13.93 8.14
CA SER A 213 6.99 -14.86 7.34
C SER A 213 7.52 -14.93 5.90
N VAL A 214 7.33 -16.09 5.28
CA VAL A 214 7.55 -16.32 3.84
C VAL A 214 6.83 -15.29 2.94
N LYS A 215 5.75 -14.69 3.42
CA LYS A 215 5.01 -13.61 2.74
C LYS A 215 5.86 -12.36 2.46
N ARG A 216 6.99 -12.18 3.15
CA ARG A 216 7.93 -11.08 2.85
C ARG A 216 8.46 -11.14 1.41
N PHE A 217 8.56 -12.34 0.83
CA PHE A 217 8.99 -12.51 -0.57
C PHE A 217 7.92 -12.08 -1.59
N ASP A 218 6.66 -11.88 -1.18
CA ASP A 218 5.61 -11.31 -2.04
C ASP A 218 5.97 -9.88 -2.49
N TYR A 219 6.82 -9.18 -1.73
CA TYR A 219 7.31 -7.86 -2.13
C TYR A 219 8.06 -7.88 -3.47
N LEU A 220 8.80 -8.95 -3.77
CA LEU A 220 9.47 -9.14 -5.05
C LEU A 220 8.47 -9.34 -6.21
N LYS A 221 7.37 -10.06 -5.94
CA LYS A 221 6.29 -10.26 -6.92
C LYS A 221 5.50 -8.97 -7.16
N ALA A 222 5.18 -8.24 -6.08
CA ALA A 222 4.54 -6.93 -6.17
C ALA A 222 5.39 -5.97 -7.01
N ALA A 223 6.71 -5.93 -6.74
CA ALA A 223 7.64 -5.08 -7.49
C ALA A 223 7.71 -5.42 -8.98
N GLU A 224 7.60 -6.70 -9.34
CA GLU A 224 7.55 -7.11 -10.74
C GLU A 224 6.20 -6.78 -11.40
N SER A 225 5.10 -6.96 -10.68
CA SER A 225 3.77 -6.53 -11.14
C SER A 225 3.73 -5.03 -11.42
N MET A 226 4.27 -4.22 -10.51
CA MET A 226 4.37 -2.77 -10.71
C MET A 226 5.15 -2.41 -11.97
N LYS A 227 6.28 -3.07 -12.24
CA LYS A 227 7.04 -2.85 -13.49
C LYS A 227 6.17 -3.09 -14.72
N ARG A 228 5.42 -4.19 -14.76
CA ARG A 228 4.50 -4.48 -15.86
C ARG A 228 3.41 -3.42 -16.00
N GLN A 229 2.87 -2.92 -14.89
CA GLN A 229 1.88 -1.85 -14.92
C GLN A 229 2.46 -0.55 -15.49
N LEU A 230 3.69 -0.17 -15.12
CA LEU A 230 4.39 0.98 -15.69
C LEU A 230 4.65 0.83 -17.19
N GLU A 231 5.02 -0.37 -17.64
CA GLU A 231 5.16 -0.70 -19.07
C GLU A 231 3.82 -0.53 -19.82
N LEU A 232 2.72 -1.02 -19.25
CA LEU A 232 1.37 -0.85 -19.80
C LEU A 232 0.92 0.62 -19.84
N MET A 233 1.34 1.43 -18.88
CA MET A 233 1.08 2.88 -18.86
C MET A 233 1.89 3.62 -19.94
N GLY A 234 2.95 3.03 -20.50
CA GLY A 234 3.85 3.67 -21.45
C GLY A 234 4.61 4.85 -20.84
N VAL A 235 5.07 4.69 -19.60
CA VAL A 235 5.78 5.76 -18.87
C VAL A 235 7.13 6.10 -19.51
N SER A 236 7.69 7.26 -19.20
CA SER A 236 9.01 7.67 -19.70
C SER A 236 10.14 6.77 -19.20
N GLU A 237 11.23 6.68 -19.96
CA GLU A 237 12.44 5.94 -19.56
C GLU A 237 13.01 6.37 -18.22
N ASN A 238 12.87 7.65 -17.85
CA ASN A 238 13.31 8.14 -16.54
C ASN A 238 12.51 7.50 -15.40
N ILE A 239 11.18 7.43 -15.51
CA ILE A 239 10.31 6.78 -14.52
C ILE A 239 10.63 5.28 -14.45
N MET A 240 10.84 4.62 -15.59
CA MET A 240 11.24 3.21 -15.62
C MET A 240 12.58 2.97 -14.94
N ALA A 241 13.58 3.83 -15.16
CA ALA A 241 14.89 3.72 -14.53
C ALA A 241 14.82 3.95 -13.01
N GLU A 242 14.06 4.96 -12.57
CA GLU A 242 13.82 5.23 -11.14
C GLU A 242 13.15 4.03 -10.46
N TYR A 243 12.15 3.42 -11.13
CA TYR A 243 11.48 2.25 -10.58
C TYR A 243 12.36 0.99 -10.61
N GLU A 244 13.17 0.79 -11.65
CA GLU A 244 14.12 -0.33 -11.69
C GLU A 244 15.17 -0.23 -10.59
N GLN A 245 15.61 0.99 -10.26
CA GLN A 245 16.44 1.22 -9.07
C GLN A 245 15.71 0.81 -7.78
N GLN A 246 14.42 1.16 -7.64
CA GLN A 246 13.62 0.77 -6.48
C GLN A 246 13.48 -0.76 -6.39
N ARG A 247 13.21 -1.45 -7.52
CA ARG A 247 13.16 -2.92 -7.58
C ARG A 247 14.47 -3.56 -7.09
N TRP A 248 15.60 -2.97 -7.51
CA TRP A 248 16.90 -3.43 -7.06
C TRP A 248 17.09 -3.26 -5.55
N LEU A 249 16.67 -2.14 -4.99
CA LEU A 249 16.72 -1.90 -3.55
C LEU A 249 15.81 -2.85 -2.77
N ILE A 250 14.61 -3.14 -3.27
CA ILE A 250 13.69 -4.14 -2.72
C ILE A 250 14.34 -5.53 -2.71
N LEU A 251 15.03 -5.91 -3.77
CA LEU A 251 15.75 -7.19 -3.81
C LEU A 251 16.83 -7.28 -2.72
N ILE A 252 17.65 -6.23 -2.56
CA ILE A 252 18.71 -6.18 -1.55
C ILE A 252 18.11 -6.25 -0.13
N ASP A 253 17.04 -5.49 0.13
CA ASP A 253 16.34 -5.49 1.42
C ASP A 253 15.72 -6.87 1.72
N THR A 254 15.04 -7.47 0.74
CA THR A 254 14.47 -8.82 0.89
C THR A 254 15.56 -9.88 1.07
N TYR A 255 16.74 -9.70 0.46
CA TYR A 255 17.87 -10.58 0.70
C TYR A 255 18.42 -10.41 2.12
N MET A 256 18.46 -9.19 2.65
CA MET A 256 18.83 -8.94 4.07
C MET A 256 17.87 -9.68 5.00
N PHE A 257 16.55 -9.55 4.80
CA PHE A 257 15.55 -10.32 5.54
C PHE A 257 15.84 -11.82 5.49
N TYR A 258 16.06 -12.38 4.29
CA TYR A 258 16.43 -13.79 4.14
C TYR A 258 17.70 -14.14 4.92
N HIS A 259 18.75 -13.31 4.87
CA HIS A 259 20.00 -13.53 5.58
C HIS A 259 19.81 -13.54 7.11
N CYS A 260 19.02 -12.62 7.64
CA CYS A 260 18.77 -12.50 9.08
C CYS A 260 17.87 -13.62 9.63
N HIS A 261 16.85 -14.03 8.85
CA HIS A 261 15.78 -14.92 9.33
C HIS A 261 15.79 -16.32 8.71
N ALA A 262 16.82 -16.70 7.93
CA ALA A 262 16.87 -18.00 7.27
C ALA A 262 16.73 -19.20 8.23
N ASN A 263 17.14 -19.04 9.51
CA ASN A 263 17.03 -20.11 10.53
C ASN A 263 15.61 -20.21 11.12
N GLU A 264 14.77 -19.20 10.95
CA GLU A 264 13.38 -19.17 11.42
C GLU A 264 12.41 -19.72 10.34
N LEU A 265 12.84 -19.77 9.08
CA LEU A 265 12.10 -20.33 7.95
C LEU A 265 12.35 -21.84 7.83
N ASP A 266 11.32 -22.61 7.46
CA ASP A 266 11.49 -24.03 7.14
C ASP A 266 12.24 -24.25 5.80
N CYS A 267 12.53 -25.53 5.46
CA CYS A 267 13.29 -25.87 4.27
C CYS A 267 12.59 -25.46 2.96
N ASN A 268 11.25 -25.58 2.91
CA ASN A 268 10.46 -25.23 1.74
C ASN A 268 10.37 -23.71 1.58
N GLU A 269 10.14 -23.00 2.68
CA GLU A 269 10.09 -21.53 2.71
C GLU A 269 11.44 -20.91 2.30
N ARG A 270 12.56 -21.47 2.78
CA ARG A 270 13.91 -21.04 2.35
C ARG A 270 14.14 -21.28 0.86
N SER A 271 13.76 -22.44 0.36
CA SER A 271 13.89 -22.77 -1.07
C SER A 271 13.05 -21.83 -1.93
N TYR A 272 11.81 -21.60 -1.52
CA TYR A 272 10.91 -20.66 -2.18
C TYR A 272 11.49 -19.24 -2.18
N GLY A 273 11.92 -18.72 -1.02
CA GLY A 273 12.51 -17.40 -0.89
C GLY A 273 13.75 -17.19 -1.77
N LEU A 274 14.66 -18.18 -1.79
CA LEU A 274 15.83 -18.14 -2.68
C LEU A 274 15.44 -18.14 -4.15
N GLY A 275 14.40 -18.91 -4.53
CA GLY A 275 13.89 -18.93 -5.91
C GLY A 275 13.31 -17.59 -6.33
N GLU A 276 12.56 -16.92 -5.48
CA GLU A 276 12.01 -15.58 -5.73
C GLU A 276 13.10 -14.51 -5.81
N LEU A 277 14.10 -14.57 -4.93
CA LEU A 277 15.26 -13.68 -4.98
C LEU A 277 16.06 -13.87 -6.29
N GLU A 278 16.31 -15.11 -6.71
CA GLU A 278 17.00 -15.40 -7.98
C GLU A 278 16.19 -14.89 -9.17
N ARG A 279 14.87 -15.10 -9.17
CA ARG A 279 13.97 -14.63 -10.22
C ARG A 279 14.01 -13.11 -10.32
N ALA A 280 13.89 -12.38 -9.21
CA ALA A 280 13.97 -10.93 -9.17
C ALA A 280 15.35 -10.43 -9.65
N TRP A 281 16.44 -11.09 -9.23
CA TRP A 281 17.80 -10.78 -9.66
C TRP A 281 17.97 -10.95 -11.18
N ARG A 282 17.41 -12.02 -11.78
CA ARG A 282 17.47 -12.29 -13.23
C ARG A 282 16.64 -11.30 -14.05
N THR A 283 15.54 -10.79 -13.51
CA THR A 283 14.60 -9.90 -14.21
C THR A 283 14.93 -8.42 -14.04
N THR A 284 15.96 -8.08 -13.25
CA THR A 284 16.41 -6.69 -13.08
C THR A 284 17.16 -6.23 -14.34
N ASP A 285 16.73 -5.09 -14.90
CA ASP A 285 17.43 -4.42 -16.00
C ASP A 285 18.59 -3.59 -15.47
N THR A 286 19.77 -4.19 -15.44
CA THR A 286 20.97 -3.55 -14.90
C THR A 286 21.46 -2.36 -15.74
N ALA A 287 21.03 -2.22 -17.00
CA ALA A 287 21.36 -1.05 -17.81
C ALA A 287 20.76 0.23 -17.22
N ARG A 288 19.57 0.13 -16.63
CA ARG A 288 18.84 1.25 -15.98
C ARG A 288 19.34 1.60 -14.57
N LEU A 289 20.19 0.77 -13.96
CA LEU A 289 20.71 1.07 -12.62
C LEU A 289 21.75 2.20 -12.67
N PRO A 290 21.74 3.11 -11.69
CA PRO A 290 22.76 4.16 -11.62
C PRO A 290 24.15 3.59 -11.31
N ASP A 291 25.19 4.22 -11.85
CA ASP A 291 26.57 3.77 -11.70
C ASP A 291 27.03 3.70 -10.23
N ALA A 292 26.49 4.55 -9.37
CA ALA A 292 26.75 4.52 -7.94
C ALA A 292 26.36 3.17 -7.31
N LEU A 293 25.20 2.61 -7.69
CA LEU A 293 24.78 1.29 -7.22
C LEU A 293 25.60 0.16 -7.86
N LYS A 294 25.91 0.27 -9.16
CA LYS A 294 26.73 -0.74 -9.88
C LYS A 294 28.11 -0.92 -9.27
N ARG A 295 28.67 0.10 -8.58
CA ARG A 295 30.01 0.06 -7.97
C ARG A 295 30.00 -0.22 -6.47
N LYS A 296 28.85 -0.07 -5.79
CA LYS A 296 28.75 -0.19 -4.33
C LYS A 296 28.76 -1.66 -3.91
N PHE A 297 29.69 -2.06 -3.03
CA PHE A 297 29.69 -3.41 -2.45
C PHE A 297 28.38 -3.69 -1.70
N GLY A 298 27.81 -4.88 -1.90
CA GLY A 298 26.50 -5.25 -1.39
C GLY A 298 25.31 -4.70 -2.21
N TYR A 299 25.58 -3.94 -3.28
CA TYR A 299 24.56 -3.43 -4.20
C TYR A 299 24.91 -3.68 -5.67
N ARG A 300 26.11 -4.20 -5.92
CA ARG A 300 26.59 -4.48 -7.27
C ARG A 300 25.95 -5.75 -7.81
N HIS A 301 25.39 -5.67 -9.00
CA HIS A 301 24.94 -6.86 -9.73
C HIS A 301 26.18 -7.71 -10.12
N ALA A 302 26.29 -8.91 -9.54
CA ALA A 302 27.38 -9.82 -9.84
C ALA A 302 27.12 -10.56 -11.18
N PRO A 303 28.15 -11.08 -11.87
CA PRO A 303 27.99 -11.78 -13.16
C PRO A 303 27.15 -13.06 -13.08
N THR A 304 27.08 -13.71 -11.93
CA THR A 304 26.30 -14.92 -11.73
C THR A 304 25.54 -14.86 -10.41
N TRP A 305 24.41 -15.57 -10.33
CA TRP A 305 23.64 -15.69 -9.09
C TRP A 305 24.48 -16.21 -7.90
N GLY A 306 25.33 -17.22 -8.16
CA GLY A 306 26.21 -17.75 -7.10
C GLY A 306 27.17 -16.72 -6.54
N LEU A 307 27.79 -15.91 -7.39
CA LEU A 307 28.67 -14.81 -6.96
C LEU A 307 27.90 -13.70 -6.24
N PHE A 308 26.69 -13.40 -6.70
CA PHE A 308 25.81 -12.45 -6.02
C PHE A 308 25.51 -12.93 -4.60
N ARG A 309 25.14 -14.20 -4.42
CA ARG A 309 24.86 -14.77 -3.08
C ARG A 309 26.07 -14.69 -2.15
N VAL A 310 27.26 -14.98 -2.64
CA VAL A 310 28.50 -14.87 -1.84
C VAL A 310 28.73 -13.41 -1.44
N GLN A 311 28.56 -12.47 -2.39
CA GLN A 311 28.70 -11.04 -2.12
C GLN A 311 27.72 -10.58 -1.02
N GLU A 312 26.46 -10.93 -1.13
CA GLU A 312 25.43 -10.52 -0.17
C GLU A 312 25.63 -11.16 1.20
N TRP A 313 26.02 -12.43 1.23
CA TRP A 313 26.36 -13.09 2.50
C TRP A 313 27.52 -12.38 3.21
N LEU A 314 28.58 -12.05 2.50
CA LEU A 314 29.72 -11.30 3.05
C LEU A 314 29.29 -9.90 3.51
N TYR A 315 28.53 -9.19 2.69
CA TYR A 315 28.05 -7.85 2.97
C TYR A 315 27.20 -7.78 4.25
N PHE A 316 26.19 -8.65 4.36
CA PHE A 316 25.30 -8.65 5.52
C PHE A 316 25.97 -9.23 6.77
N SER A 317 26.90 -10.19 6.64
CA SER A 317 27.70 -10.69 7.76
C SER A 317 28.59 -9.58 8.33
N LEU A 318 29.24 -8.78 7.48
CA LEU A 318 30.03 -7.62 7.94
C LEU A 318 29.13 -6.55 8.59
N ARG A 319 27.96 -6.28 8.03
CA ARG A 319 26.99 -5.34 8.63
C ARG A 319 26.49 -5.82 10.00
N ALA A 320 26.29 -7.13 10.17
CA ALA A 320 25.88 -7.71 11.45
C ALA A 320 26.94 -7.46 12.54
N ILE A 321 28.24 -7.64 12.22
CA ILE A 321 29.35 -7.39 13.16
C ILE A 321 29.34 -5.93 13.66
N ILE A 322 29.02 -4.97 12.81
CA ILE A 322 28.96 -3.54 13.16
C ILE A 322 27.57 -3.06 13.60
N GLY A 323 26.64 -3.97 13.86
CA GLY A 323 25.28 -3.67 14.36
C GLY A 323 24.40 -2.86 13.39
N ARG A 324 24.61 -2.98 12.07
CA ARG A 324 23.90 -2.21 11.04
C ARG A 324 22.82 -2.97 10.26
N ASN A 325 22.58 -4.24 10.57
CA ASN A 325 21.41 -4.96 10.06
C ASN A 325 20.21 -4.62 10.96
N ARG A 326 19.65 -3.43 10.78
CA ARG A 326 18.39 -3.04 11.42
C ARG A 326 17.31 -3.09 10.34
N GLU A 327 16.25 -3.84 10.64
CA GLU A 327 14.97 -3.82 9.92
C GLU A 327 14.15 -2.61 10.32
#